data_3b55dfa163aee3d66d066d7009f20f3f
#
_entry.id   3b55dfa163aee3d66d066d7009f20f3f
#
_cell.length_a   1.000
_cell.length_b   1.000
_cell.length_c   1.000
_cell.angle_alpha   90.00
_cell.angle_beta   90.00
_cell.angle_gamma   90.00
#
_symmetry.space_group_name_H-M   'P 1'
#
loop_
_entity.id
_entity.type
_entity.pdbx_description
1 polymer ?
#
loop_
_entity_poly.entity_id
_entity_poly.type
_entity_poly.pdbx_seq_one_letter_code
_entity_poly.pdbx_strand_id
1 'polypeptide(L)'
;EIGVRLVGSEMCIRDSGYVDVTCPFVLKIHKIVERESSRGAHIVIIGDPDHPEVQGICGWCQGPYTVIRNAEDAEKFNISPEKEVCVVSQTTFNYNKFQELVEILRKKSYDNNVLNILNILNTICNATEERQREAKNIAGEVDTMLVVGGRHSSNTQKLFEICKKECGNTYYIQTPVDLDSEMFQCSSYVGITAGASTPNKIIEEVQEHVRIKF
;
A
#
# COMPACT_ATOMS: atom_id res chain seq x y z
N GLU A 1 -7.20 16.58 0.28
CA GLU A 1 -5.86 16.95 0.76
C GLU A 1 -5.91 17.67 2.09
N ILE A 2 -6.36 17.00 3.15
CA ILE A 2 -6.32 17.55 4.51
C ILE A 2 -5.72 16.47 5.41
N GLY A 3 -4.46 16.18 5.19
CA GLY A 3 -3.67 15.30 6.04
C GLY A 3 -2.45 15.99 6.63
N VAL A 4 -2.27 17.26 6.36
CA VAL A 4 -1.18 18.06 6.92
C VAL A 4 -1.74 18.89 8.06
N ARG A 5 -1.20 18.72 9.26
CA ARG A 5 -1.46 19.52 10.44
C ARG A 5 -1.22 21.00 10.12
N LEU A 6 -2.29 21.72 9.77
CA LEU A 6 -2.26 23.16 9.54
C LEU A 6 -2.26 23.85 10.90
N VAL A 7 -1.07 24.14 11.42
CA VAL A 7 -0.89 24.96 12.61
C VAL A 7 -1.48 26.35 12.32
N GLY A 8 -2.50 26.76 13.05
CA GLY A 8 -3.19 28.05 12.91
C GLY A 8 -4.56 28.00 12.25
N SER A 9 -4.91 26.92 11.52
CA SER A 9 -6.24 26.74 10.94
C SER A 9 -7.16 25.82 11.78
N GLU A 10 -6.61 25.12 12.78
CA GLU A 10 -7.36 24.18 13.64
C GLU A 10 -8.53 24.85 14.38
N MET A 11 -8.41 26.11 14.77
CA MET A 11 -9.51 26.85 15.42
C MET A 11 -10.67 27.09 14.44
N CYS A 12 -10.40 27.51 13.21
CA CYS A 12 -11.41 27.72 12.19
C CYS A 12 -12.11 26.41 11.76
N ILE A 13 -11.39 25.29 11.76
CA ILE A 13 -11.94 23.97 11.41
C ILE A 13 -12.88 23.45 12.52
N ARG A 14 -12.53 23.62 13.79
CA ARG A 14 -13.38 23.26 14.94
C ARG A 14 -14.72 23.98 14.94
N ASP A 15 -14.71 25.27 14.59
CA ASP A 15 -15.91 26.11 14.58
C ASP A 15 -16.81 25.87 13.35
N SER A 16 -16.29 25.23 12.29
CA SER A 16 -17.01 24.99 11.03
C SER A 16 -17.68 23.61 10.91
N GLY A 17 -17.75 22.81 11.97
CA GLY A 17 -18.37 21.47 11.94
C GLY A 17 -17.62 20.46 11.07
N TYR A 18 -16.29 20.47 11.12
CA TYR A 18 -15.41 19.53 10.43
C TYR A 18 -15.72 18.08 10.82
N VAL A 19 -15.86 17.23 9.80
CA VAL A 19 -15.98 15.77 9.96
C VAL A 19 -14.74 15.11 9.39
N ASP A 20 -13.97 14.43 10.23
CA ASP A 20 -12.84 13.64 9.80
C ASP A 20 -13.31 12.35 9.12
N VAL A 21 -13.08 12.25 7.81
CA VAL A 21 -13.43 11.09 6.99
C VAL A 21 -12.22 10.20 6.70
N THR A 22 -11.11 10.38 7.43
CA THR A 22 -9.92 9.54 7.30
C THR A 22 -10.27 8.08 7.58
N CYS A 23 -9.79 7.19 6.71
CA CYS A 23 -10.00 5.75 6.86
C CYS A 23 -9.58 5.26 8.26
N PRO A 24 -10.41 4.47 8.98
CA PRO A 24 -10.08 3.97 10.31
C PRO A 24 -8.74 3.21 10.40
N PHE A 25 -8.34 2.53 9.33
CA PHE A 25 -7.04 1.85 9.29
C PHE A 25 -5.87 2.85 9.30
N VAL A 26 -5.99 3.97 8.56
CA VAL A 26 -4.99 5.04 8.58
C VAL A 26 -4.95 5.74 9.93
N LEU A 27 -6.12 6.06 10.52
CA LEU A 27 -6.20 6.62 11.87
C LEU A 27 -5.55 5.72 12.93
N LYS A 28 -5.68 4.39 12.77
CA LYS A 28 -5.01 3.44 13.66
C LYS A 28 -3.49 3.59 13.59
N ILE A 29 -2.94 3.75 12.39
CA ILE A 29 -1.48 3.95 12.21
C ILE A 29 -1.05 5.27 12.85
N HIS A 30 -1.79 6.36 12.62
CA HIS A 30 -1.50 7.67 13.25
C HIS A 30 -1.38 7.54 14.78
N LYS A 31 -2.36 6.88 15.43
CA LYS A 31 -2.35 6.66 16.88
C LYS A 31 -1.17 5.78 17.34
N ILE A 32 -0.78 4.78 16.54
CA ILE A 32 0.37 3.93 16.85
C ILE A 32 1.65 4.75 16.82
N VAL A 33 1.91 5.45 15.72
CA VAL A 33 3.18 6.21 15.56
C VAL A 33 3.28 7.36 16.54
N GLU A 34 2.19 8.05 16.84
CA GLU A 34 2.14 9.09 17.88
C GLU A 34 2.50 8.51 19.27
N ARG A 35 1.84 7.40 19.67
CA ARG A 35 2.09 6.76 20.96
C ARG A 35 3.51 6.24 21.09
N GLU A 36 4.02 5.51 20.11
CA GLU A 36 5.34 4.90 20.20
C GLU A 36 6.46 5.96 20.10
N SER A 37 6.32 6.95 19.21
CA SER A 37 7.30 8.03 19.11
C SER A 37 7.32 8.93 20.36
N SER A 38 6.17 9.17 21.00
CA SER A 38 6.09 9.90 22.29
C SER A 38 6.78 9.15 23.44
N ARG A 39 6.95 7.84 23.33
CA ARG A 39 7.69 7.00 24.28
C ARG A 39 9.19 6.96 23.97
N GLY A 40 9.64 7.62 22.92
CA GLY A 40 11.04 7.68 22.49
C GLY A 40 11.45 6.64 21.47
N ALA A 41 10.53 5.80 20.96
CA ALA A 41 10.83 4.84 19.91
C ALA A 41 11.16 5.55 18.58
N HIS A 42 12.10 5.00 17.82
CA HIS A 42 12.33 5.38 16.44
C HIS A 42 11.28 4.72 15.55
N ILE A 43 10.54 5.51 14.77
CA ILE A 43 9.52 4.97 13.87
C ILE A 43 10.12 4.64 12.52
N VAL A 44 9.92 3.41 12.06
CA VAL A 44 10.24 2.98 10.69
C VAL A 44 8.94 2.81 9.92
N ILE A 45 8.79 3.56 8.84
CA ILE A 45 7.59 3.54 7.99
C ILE A 45 7.95 2.86 6.66
N ILE A 46 7.41 1.68 6.43
CA ILE A 46 7.59 0.97 5.15
C ILE A 46 6.54 1.48 4.17
N GLY A 47 6.97 2.22 3.14
CA GLY A 47 6.07 2.86 2.20
C GLY A 47 6.77 3.73 1.17
N ASP A 48 5.98 4.39 0.33
CA ASP A 48 6.46 5.37 -0.63
C ASP A 48 6.49 6.78 0.02
N PRO A 49 7.67 7.40 0.21
CA PRO A 49 7.80 8.72 0.87
C PRO A 49 7.03 9.83 0.14
N ASP A 50 6.78 9.68 -1.17
CA ASP A 50 6.05 10.68 -1.95
C ASP A 50 4.52 10.48 -1.88
N HIS A 51 4.06 9.38 -1.25
CA HIS A 51 2.64 9.10 -1.10
C HIS A 51 2.00 9.92 0.03
N PRO A 52 0.83 10.57 -0.18
CA PRO A 52 0.16 11.40 0.84
C PRO A 52 -0.10 10.70 2.16
N GLU A 53 -0.44 9.40 2.15
CA GLU A 53 -0.63 8.60 3.37
C GLU A 53 0.65 8.53 4.20
N VAL A 54 1.81 8.27 3.56
CA VAL A 54 3.11 8.18 4.25
C VAL A 54 3.52 9.54 4.81
N GLN A 55 3.32 10.61 4.03
CA GLN A 55 3.55 11.98 4.51
C GLN A 55 2.67 12.31 5.73
N GLY A 56 1.40 11.88 5.69
CA GLY A 56 0.49 11.98 6.83
C GLY A 56 1.01 11.23 8.05
N ILE A 57 1.43 9.98 7.90
CA ILE A 57 2.01 9.17 9.00
C ILE A 57 3.24 9.86 9.60
N CYS A 58 4.16 10.39 8.76
CA CYS A 58 5.32 11.14 9.20
C CYS A 58 4.94 12.36 10.08
N GLY A 59 3.85 13.06 9.71
CA GLY A 59 3.35 14.22 10.44
C GLY A 59 2.83 13.91 11.85
N TRP A 60 2.50 12.65 12.14
CA TRP A 60 2.06 12.20 13.48
C TRP A 60 3.22 11.71 14.36
N CYS A 61 4.43 11.58 13.83
CA CYS A 61 5.60 11.20 14.62
C CYS A 61 6.06 12.37 15.50
N GLN A 62 6.18 12.14 16.80
CA GLN A 62 6.70 13.14 17.78
C GLN A 62 8.22 13.05 17.99
N GLY A 63 8.88 12.07 17.35
CA GLY A 63 10.30 11.76 17.46
C GLY A 63 10.93 11.41 16.13
N PRO A 64 12.14 10.81 16.12
CA PRO A 64 12.82 10.42 14.90
C PRO A 64 12.06 9.33 14.16
N TYR A 65 12.02 9.46 12.84
CA TYR A 65 11.46 8.45 11.94
C TYR A 65 12.33 8.25 10.69
N THR A 66 12.15 7.12 10.03
CA THR A 66 12.79 6.78 8.76
C THR A 66 11.77 6.12 7.85
N VAL A 67 11.71 6.54 6.59
CA VAL A 67 10.88 5.88 5.57
C VAL A 67 11.75 4.91 4.79
N ILE A 68 11.30 3.67 4.63
CA ILE A 68 11.95 2.60 3.88
C ILE A 68 11.06 2.21 2.71
N ARG A 69 11.54 2.42 1.48
CA ARG A 69 10.84 2.11 0.23
C ARG A 69 11.22 0.73 -0.33
N ASN A 70 12.47 0.34 -0.14
CA ASN A 70 13.08 -0.82 -0.79
C ASN A 70 14.16 -1.49 0.09
N ALA A 71 14.74 -2.59 -0.41
CA ALA A 71 15.78 -3.34 0.30
C ALA A 71 17.04 -2.50 0.57
N GLU A 72 17.42 -1.62 -0.35
CA GLU A 72 18.61 -0.76 -0.18
C GLU A 72 18.43 0.21 1.00
N ASP A 73 17.24 0.80 1.16
CA ASP A 73 16.92 1.66 2.30
C ASP A 73 16.95 0.86 3.61
N ALA A 74 16.42 -0.37 3.61
CA ALA A 74 16.43 -1.26 4.77
C ALA A 74 17.85 -1.65 5.17
N GLU A 75 18.73 -1.92 4.19
CA GLU A 75 20.15 -2.21 4.43
C GLU A 75 20.93 -1.00 4.96
N LYS A 76 20.58 0.21 4.56
CA LYS A 76 21.20 1.45 5.06
C LYS A 76 20.72 1.84 6.46
N PHE A 77 19.54 1.39 6.88
CA PHE A 77 18.99 1.74 8.19
C PHE A 77 19.79 1.09 9.32
N ASN A 78 20.31 1.89 10.24
CA ASN A 78 21.04 1.42 11.41
C ASN A 78 20.13 1.35 12.63
N ILE A 79 20.01 0.15 13.22
CA ILE A 79 19.25 -0.08 14.45
C ILE A 79 20.16 0.26 15.62
N SER A 80 19.82 1.34 16.36
CA SER A 80 20.54 1.70 17.57
C SER A 80 20.17 0.76 18.73
N PRO A 81 21.12 0.21 19.47
CA PRO A 81 20.83 -0.64 20.63
C PRO A 81 20.17 0.11 21.80
N GLU A 82 20.18 1.43 21.79
CA GLU A 82 19.66 2.26 22.88
C GLU A 82 18.20 2.69 22.68
N LYS A 83 17.61 2.43 21.50
CA LYS A 83 16.27 2.92 21.16
C LYS A 83 15.39 1.79 20.66
N GLU A 84 14.18 1.72 21.17
CA GLU A 84 13.14 0.88 20.60
C GLU A 84 12.81 1.34 19.17
N VAL A 85 12.55 0.38 18.29
CA VAL A 85 12.16 0.62 16.91
C VAL A 85 10.77 0.08 16.68
N CYS A 86 9.84 0.94 16.28
CA CYS A 86 8.49 0.55 15.89
C CYS A 86 8.36 0.62 14.37
N VAL A 87 8.10 -0.52 13.74
CA VAL A 87 7.92 -0.63 12.29
C VAL A 87 6.43 -0.67 11.96
N VAL A 88 5.99 0.23 11.09
CA VAL A 88 4.64 0.27 10.51
C VAL A 88 4.74 0.31 8.99
N SER A 89 3.64 0.08 8.30
CA SER A 89 3.60 0.15 6.83
C SER A 89 2.44 1.00 6.33
N GLN A 90 2.60 1.54 5.13
CA GLN A 90 1.53 2.12 4.34
C GLN A 90 0.42 1.07 4.12
N THR A 91 -0.86 1.47 4.25
CA THR A 91 -2.00 0.53 4.19
C THR A 91 -2.14 -0.20 2.86
N THR A 92 -1.65 0.40 1.77
CA THR A 92 -1.71 -0.15 0.41
C THR A 92 -0.37 -0.73 -0.06
N PHE A 93 0.60 -0.95 0.83
CA PHE A 93 1.90 -1.50 0.46
C PHE A 93 1.78 -2.96 -0.03
N ASN A 94 2.73 -3.40 -0.86
CA ASN A 94 2.78 -4.79 -1.31
C ASN A 94 3.18 -5.70 -0.16
N TYR A 95 2.34 -6.69 0.18
CA TYR A 95 2.54 -7.57 1.31
C TYR A 95 3.84 -8.39 1.22
N ASN A 96 4.17 -8.95 0.05
CA ASN A 96 5.39 -9.73 -0.12
C ASN A 96 6.64 -8.85 0.05
N LYS A 97 6.65 -7.65 -0.55
CA LYS A 97 7.74 -6.68 -0.36
C LYS A 97 7.87 -6.26 1.11
N PHE A 98 6.76 -6.10 1.83
CA PHE A 98 6.79 -5.82 3.27
C PHE A 98 7.49 -6.95 4.04
N GLN A 99 7.16 -8.21 3.77
CA GLN A 99 7.80 -9.35 4.41
C GLN A 99 9.31 -9.40 4.11
N GLU A 100 9.71 -9.18 2.87
CA GLU A 100 11.13 -9.10 2.48
C GLU A 100 11.90 -8.02 3.27
N LEU A 101 11.32 -6.82 3.40
CA LEU A 101 11.94 -5.72 4.16
C LEU A 101 11.99 -6.01 5.66
N VAL A 102 10.95 -6.63 6.21
CA VAL A 102 10.90 -7.07 7.60
C VAL A 102 11.99 -8.10 7.89
N GLU A 103 12.23 -9.05 7.00
CA GLU A 103 13.29 -10.05 7.19
C GLU A 103 14.70 -9.41 7.19
N ILE A 104 14.93 -8.41 6.32
CA ILE A 104 16.19 -7.65 6.35
C ILE A 104 16.37 -6.95 7.71
N LEU A 105 15.34 -6.27 8.20
CA LEU A 105 15.38 -5.57 9.49
C LEU A 105 15.59 -6.54 10.66
N ARG A 106 14.92 -7.70 10.64
CA ARG A 106 15.11 -8.77 11.66
C ARG A 106 16.51 -9.30 11.67
N LYS A 107 17.08 -9.60 10.49
CA LYS A 107 18.47 -10.07 10.37
C LYS A 107 19.44 -9.05 10.95
N LYS A 108 19.30 -7.77 10.60
CA LYS A 108 20.14 -6.70 11.16
C LYS A 108 19.98 -6.55 12.67
N SER A 109 18.77 -6.70 13.18
CA SER A 109 18.52 -6.70 14.64
C SER A 109 19.22 -7.86 15.33
N TYR A 110 19.20 -9.04 14.73
CA TYR A 110 19.90 -10.22 15.23
C TYR A 110 21.42 -10.05 15.21
N ASP A 111 21.98 -9.62 14.07
CA ASP A 111 23.42 -9.43 13.87
C ASP A 111 24.01 -8.38 14.83
N ASN A 112 23.19 -7.37 15.19
CA ASN A 112 23.55 -6.32 16.14
C ASN A 112 23.22 -6.67 17.61
N ASN A 113 22.71 -7.86 17.93
CA ASN A 113 22.31 -8.30 19.28
C ASN A 113 21.20 -7.44 19.94
N VAL A 114 20.29 -6.86 19.14
CA VAL A 114 19.23 -5.93 19.57
C VAL A 114 17.82 -6.50 19.40
N LEU A 115 17.64 -7.80 19.64
CA LEU A 115 16.42 -8.55 19.35
C LEU A 115 15.14 -8.03 20.02
N ASN A 116 15.25 -7.44 21.21
CA ASN A 116 14.09 -7.00 22.01
C ASN A 116 13.63 -5.56 21.69
N ILE A 117 14.27 -4.90 20.74
CA ILE A 117 14.06 -3.48 20.44
C ILE A 117 13.16 -3.29 19.23
N LEU A 118 12.98 -4.34 18.41
CA LEU A 118 12.27 -4.26 17.14
C LEU A 118 10.80 -4.72 17.27
N ASN A 119 9.87 -3.77 17.30
CA ASN A 119 8.43 -4.01 17.31
C ASN A 119 7.86 -3.83 15.90
N ILE A 120 7.48 -4.92 15.25
CA ILE A 120 6.96 -4.91 13.86
C ILE A 120 5.45 -5.07 13.88
N LEU A 121 4.75 -4.07 13.37
CA LEU A 121 3.30 -4.05 13.24
C LEU A 121 2.92 -4.07 11.76
N ASN A 122 2.33 -5.18 11.30
CA ASN A 122 1.71 -5.19 9.98
C ASN A 122 0.47 -4.29 9.99
N THR A 123 0.58 -3.14 9.35
CA THR A 123 -0.50 -2.16 9.22
C THR A 123 -1.08 -2.10 7.81
N ILE A 124 -0.71 -3.03 6.92
CA ILE A 124 -1.37 -3.21 5.62
C ILE A 124 -2.84 -3.53 5.89
N CYS A 125 -3.74 -2.89 5.16
CA CYS A 125 -5.17 -3.14 5.30
C CYS A 125 -5.51 -4.57 4.87
N ASN A 126 -6.26 -5.33 5.69
CA ASN A 126 -6.64 -6.71 5.39
C ASN A 126 -7.33 -6.84 4.02
N ALA A 127 -8.21 -5.89 3.67
CA ALA A 127 -8.85 -5.87 2.35
C ALA A 127 -7.84 -5.69 1.20
N THR A 128 -6.73 -4.98 1.44
CA THR A 128 -5.63 -4.85 0.47
C THR A 128 -4.88 -6.18 0.33
N GLU A 129 -4.56 -6.83 1.45
CA GLU A 129 -3.85 -8.11 1.47
C GLU A 129 -4.68 -9.22 0.78
N GLU A 130 -5.97 -9.34 1.14
CA GLU A 130 -6.88 -10.30 0.51
C GLU A 130 -6.98 -10.09 -0.99
N ARG A 131 -7.19 -8.84 -1.43
CA ARG A 131 -7.27 -8.49 -2.85
C ARG A 131 -5.97 -8.78 -3.60
N GLN A 132 -4.81 -8.53 -3.01
CA GLN A 132 -3.52 -8.87 -3.60
C GLN A 132 -3.35 -10.40 -3.77
N ARG A 133 -3.75 -11.17 -2.76
CA ARG A 133 -3.72 -12.64 -2.81
C ARG A 133 -4.65 -13.21 -3.88
N GLU A 134 -5.90 -12.72 -3.93
CA GLU A 134 -6.87 -13.13 -4.94
C GLU A 134 -6.41 -12.79 -6.34
N ALA A 135 -5.94 -11.57 -6.57
CA ALA A 135 -5.42 -11.12 -7.86
C ALA A 135 -4.23 -11.97 -8.33
N LYS A 136 -3.34 -12.34 -7.41
CA LYS A 136 -2.22 -13.24 -7.69
C LYS A 136 -2.71 -14.63 -8.13
N ASN A 137 -3.66 -15.21 -7.40
CA ASN A 137 -4.19 -16.53 -7.71
C ASN A 137 -4.87 -16.53 -9.09
N ILE A 138 -5.75 -15.55 -9.35
CA ILE A 138 -6.42 -15.41 -10.65
C ILE A 138 -5.39 -15.27 -11.77
N ALA A 139 -4.39 -14.40 -11.61
CA ALA A 139 -3.36 -14.18 -12.61
C ALA A 139 -2.53 -15.43 -12.96
N GLY A 140 -2.38 -16.36 -11.98
CA GLY A 140 -1.72 -17.66 -12.21
C GLY A 140 -2.57 -18.69 -12.96
N GLU A 141 -3.89 -18.47 -13.11
CA GLU A 141 -4.84 -19.40 -13.71
C GLU A 141 -5.37 -18.96 -15.09
N VAL A 142 -4.96 -17.76 -15.57
CA VAL A 142 -5.51 -17.16 -16.78
C VAL A 142 -4.42 -16.84 -17.82
N ASP A 143 -4.83 -16.73 -19.08
CA ASP A 143 -3.94 -16.41 -20.20
C ASP A 143 -3.77 -14.88 -20.35
N THR A 144 -4.80 -14.13 -19.97
CA THR A 144 -4.79 -12.65 -20.00
C THR A 144 -5.40 -12.12 -18.72
N MET A 145 -4.77 -11.10 -18.15
CA MET A 145 -5.21 -10.45 -16.91
C MET A 145 -5.47 -8.95 -17.12
N LEU A 146 -6.65 -8.51 -16.74
CA LEU A 146 -7.05 -7.10 -16.78
C LEU A 146 -7.07 -6.52 -15.36
N VAL A 147 -6.34 -5.42 -15.15
CA VAL A 147 -6.32 -4.71 -13.88
C VAL A 147 -7.01 -3.36 -14.07
N VAL A 148 -8.22 -3.23 -13.52
CA VAL A 148 -9.10 -2.08 -13.74
C VAL A 148 -8.90 -1.03 -12.63
N GLY A 149 -8.67 0.22 -13.03
CA GLY A 149 -8.62 1.34 -12.09
C GLY A 149 -7.77 2.53 -12.53
N GLY A 150 -7.66 3.54 -11.67
CA GLY A 150 -6.93 4.77 -11.97
C GLY A 150 -5.41 4.58 -11.90
N ARG A 151 -4.67 5.10 -12.87
CA ARG A 151 -3.19 4.98 -12.94
C ARG A 151 -2.46 5.60 -11.74
N HIS A 152 -3.09 6.57 -11.05
CA HIS A 152 -2.54 7.21 -9.85
C HIS A 152 -2.93 6.49 -8.55
N SER A 153 -3.73 5.43 -8.63
CA SER A 153 -4.10 4.63 -7.46
C SER A 153 -2.95 3.69 -7.06
N SER A 154 -2.35 3.93 -5.90
CA SER A 154 -1.29 3.08 -5.33
C SER A 154 -1.72 1.61 -5.24
N ASN A 155 -2.96 1.35 -4.78
CA ASN A 155 -3.48 -0.01 -4.71
C ASN A 155 -3.58 -0.68 -6.09
N THR A 156 -4.07 0.05 -7.12
CA THR A 156 -4.19 -0.49 -8.49
C THR A 156 -2.81 -0.77 -9.09
N GLN A 157 -1.84 0.11 -8.89
CA GLN A 157 -0.45 -0.10 -9.33
C GLN A 157 0.15 -1.36 -8.71
N LYS A 158 -0.07 -1.59 -7.40
CA LYS A 158 0.42 -2.80 -6.72
C LYS A 158 -0.24 -4.08 -7.24
N LEU A 159 -1.55 -4.05 -7.50
CA LEU A 159 -2.24 -5.17 -8.14
C LEU A 159 -1.65 -5.48 -9.52
N PHE A 160 -1.42 -4.44 -10.34
CA PHE A 160 -0.80 -4.61 -11.65
C PHE A 160 0.60 -5.24 -11.56
N GLU A 161 1.46 -4.75 -10.64
CA GLU A 161 2.80 -5.32 -10.41
C GLU A 161 2.73 -6.82 -10.04
N ILE A 162 1.75 -7.20 -9.20
CA ILE A 162 1.56 -8.58 -8.75
C ILE A 162 1.09 -9.45 -9.91
N CYS A 163 0.02 -9.03 -10.60
CA CYS A 163 -0.53 -9.77 -11.72
C CYS A 163 0.48 -9.95 -12.86
N LYS A 164 1.27 -8.90 -13.17
CA LYS A 164 2.27 -8.93 -14.24
C LYS A 164 3.39 -9.93 -13.99
N LYS A 165 3.69 -10.25 -12.74
CA LYS A 165 4.69 -11.28 -12.38
C LYS A 165 4.18 -12.69 -12.64
N GLU A 166 2.88 -12.94 -12.47
CA GLU A 166 2.26 -14.27 -12.63
C GLU A 166 1.77 -14.47 -14.07
N CYS A 167 1.18 -13.44 -14.70
CA CYS A 167 0.63 -13.47 -16.05
C CYS A 167 1.36 -12.45 -16.94
N GLY A 168 2.11 -12.93 -17.95
CA GLY A 168 2.83 -12.09 -18.89
C GLY A 168 1.94 -11.12 -19.69
N ASN A 169 0.68 -11.53 -19.99
CA ASN A 169 -0.31 -10.74 -20.70
C ASN A 169 -1.20 -9.99 -19.71
N THR A 170 -0.63 -9.09 -18.92
CA THR A 170 -1.36 -8.26 -17.98
C THR A 170 -1.47 -6.85 -18.51
N TYR A 171 -2.71 -6.31 -18.54
CA TYR A 171 -3.03 -4.99 -19.07
C TYR A 171 -3.67 -4.11 -18.01
N TYR A 172 -3.36 -2.82 -18.07
CA TYR A 172 -3.90 -1.81 -17.18
C TYR A 172 -5.05 -1.09 -17.86
N ILE A 173 -6.26 -1.18 -17.33
CA ILE A 173 -7.50 -0.68 -17.91
C ILE A 173 -8.10 0.40 -17.01
N GLN A 174 -8.29 1.60 -17.54
CA GLN A 174 -9.02 2.66 -16.82
C GLN A 174 -10.51 2.69 -17.20
N THR A 175 -10.79 2.45 -18.48
CA THR A 175 -12.14 2.46 -19.04
C THR A 175 -12.28 1.38 -20.12
N PRO A 176 -13.49 0.98 -20.54
CA PRO A 176 -13.69 0.03 -21.63
C PRO A 176 -13.04 0.41 -22.96
N VAL A 177 -12.75 1.70 -23.15
CA VAL A 177 -12.09 2.21 -24.39
C VAL A 177 -10.63 1.74 -24.49
N ASP A 178 -10.01 1.40 -23.37
CA ASP A 178 -8.63 0.89 -23.31
C ASP A 178 -8.53 -0.58 -23.77
N LEU A 179 -9.67 -1.25 -24.01
CA LEU A 179 -9.70 -2.65 -24.46
C LEU A 179 -9.47 -2.76 -25.96
N ASP A 180 -8.43 -3.51 -26.33
CA ASP A 180 -8.10 -3.82 -27.72
C ASP A 180 -8.25 -5.33 -27.96
N SER A 181 -8.74 -5.70 -29.18
CA SER A 181 -8.85 -7.09 -29.61
C SER A 181 -7.52 -7.85 -29.61
N GLU A 182 -6.41 -7.14 -29.81
CA GLU A 182 -5.08 -7.73 -29.78
C GLU A 182 -4.69 -8.26 -28.39
N MET A 183 -5.28 -7.72 -27.33
CA MET A 183 -5.04 -8.18 -25.95
C MET A 183 -5.52 -9.60 -25.70
N PHE A 184 -6.46 -10.08 -26.51
CA PHE A 184 -7.14 -11.36 -26.33
C PHE A 184 -6.77 -12.43 -27.38
N GLN A 185 -5.86 -12.09 -28.29
CA GLN A 185 -5.36 -13.05 -29.26
C GLN A 185 -4.72 -14.24 -28.53
N CYS A 186 -5.23 -15.43 -28.74
CA CYS A 186 -4.80 -16.67 -28.09
C CYS A 186 -5.18 -16.79 -26.58
N SER A 187 -6.15 -16.02 -26.08
CA SER A 187 -6.63 -16.16 -24.71
C SER A 187 -7.87 -17.03 -24.64
N SER A 188 -7.81 -18.12 -23.87
CA SER A 188 -8.98 -18.94 -23.51
C SER A 188 -9.63 -18.48 -22.21
N TYR A 189 -8.82 -17.93 -21.29
CA TYR A 189 -9.27 -17.46 -19.99
C TYR A 189 -8.77 -16.02 -19.74
N VAL A 190 -9.73 -15.16 -19.40
CA VAL A 190 -9.44 -13.75 -19.06
C VAL A 190 -9.81 -13.49 -17.61
N GLY A 191 -8.82 -13.08 -16.82
CA GLY A 191 -9.01 -12.64 -15.43
C GLY A 191 -9.22 -11.15 -15.34
N ILE A 192 -10.10 -10.71 -14.42
CA ILE A 192 -10.36 -9.30 -14.16
C ILE A 192 -10.22 -9.04 -12.66
N THR A 193 -9.40 -8.07 -12.30
CA THR A 193 -9.33 -7.52 -10.94
C THR A 193 -9.43 -6.00 -10.97
N ALA A 194 -9.79 -5.38 -9.85
CA ALA A 194 -9.97 -3.94 -9.79
C ALA A 194 -9.38 -3.32 -8.52
N GLY A 195 -8.89 -2.09 -8.65
CA GLY A 195 -8.48 -1.29 -7.50
C GLY A 195 -9.65 -0.98 -6.56
N ALA A 196 -9.36 -0.80 -5.26
CA ALA A 196 -10.38 -0.58 -4.22
C ALA A 196 -11.26 0.66 -4.46
N SER A 197 -10.72 1.68 -5.12
CA SER A 197 -11.42 2.92 -5.45
C SER A 197 -12.09 2.91 -6.84
N THR A 198 -12.04 1.79 -7.56
CA THR A 198 -12.64 1.67 -8.89
C THR A 198 -14.15 1.60 -8.77
N PRO A 199 -14.93 2.48 -9.45
CA PRO A 199 -16.38 2.41 -9.43
C PRO A 199 -16.90 1.08 -10.01
N ASN A 200 -17.88 0.46 -9.35
CA ASN A 200 -18.48 -0.80 -9.81
C ASN A 200 -18.98 -0.72 -11.25
N LYS A 201 -19.57 0.42 -11.64
CA LYS A 201 -20.02 0.64 -13.01
C LYS A 201 -18.92 0.43 -14.06
N ILE A 202 -17.71 0.91 -13.80
CA ILE A 202 -16.57 0.71 -14.71
C ILE A 202 -16.18 -0.76 -14.79
N ILE A 203 -16.23 -1.47 -13.66
CA ILE A 203 -15.91 -2.91 -13.61
C ILE A 203 -16.93 -3.70 -14.44
N GLU A 204 -18.22 -3.41 -14.25
CA GLU A 204 -19.32 -4.03 -14.98
C GLU A 204 -19.23 -3.75 -16.50
N GLU A 205 -18.96 -2.50 -16.89
CA GLU A 205 -18.79 -2.12 -18.29
C GLU A 205 -17.60 -2.84 -18.94
N VAL A 206 -16.47 -3.00 -18.24
CA VAL A 206 -15.31 -3.77 -18.71
C VAL A 206 -15.67 -5.24 -18.86
N GLN A 207 -16.35 -5.83 -17.86
CA GLN A 207 -16.79 -7.24 -17.92
C GLN A 207 -17.75 -7.49 -19.10
N GLU A 208 -18.72 -6.62 -19.30
CA GLU A 208 -19.68 -6.74 -20.39
C GLU A 208 -18.99 -6.64 -21.75
N HIS A 209 -18.06 -5.68 -21.89
CA HIS A 209 -17.31 -5.48 -23.12
C HIS A 209 -16.47 -6.71 -23.48
N VAL A 210 -15.80 -7.34 -22.50
CA VAL A 210 -15.05 -8.58 -22.69
C VAL A 210 -15.98 -9.73 -23.09
N ARG A 211 -17.16 -9.87 -22.47
CA ARG A 211 -18.13 -10.95 -22.78
C ARG A 211 -18.76 -10.83 -24.18
N ILE A 212 -18.93 -9.62 -24.69
CA ILE A 212 -19.61 -9.39 -25.98
C ILE A 212 -18.63 -9.46 -27.15
N LYS A 213 -17.40 -9.03 -26.95
CA LYS A 213 -16.42 -8.91 -28.05
C LYS A 213 -15.44 -10.07 -28.15
N PHE A 214 -15.32 -10.84 -27.08
CA PHE A 214 -14.38 -11.95 -26.93
C PHE A 214 -15.02 -13.17 -26.26
#